data_f730b620a7bdad8ff4179db63cd62e40
#
_entry.id   f730b620a7bdad8ff4179db63cd62e40
#
_cell.length_a   1.000
_cell.length_b   1.000
_cell.length_c   1.000
_cell.angle_alpha   90.00
_cell.angle_beta   90.00
_cell.angle_gamma   90.00
#
_symmetry.space_group_name_H-M   'P 1'
#
loop_
_entity.id
_entity.type
_entity.pdbx_description
1 polymer ?
#
loop_
_entity_poly.entity_id
_entity_poly.type
_entity_poly.pdbx_seq_one_letter_code
_entity_poly.pdbx_strand_id
1 'polypeptide(L)'
;MTIGFARRFARYKRANLILSQLERFKDYVNDKEQPIQIVYAGKAHPEDSDAKELIQNIIDLTVDPEFAGRVVFLADYDMHIARHMVQGVDVWLNNPRRPQEACGTSGQKCVFNGVLNCSVLDGWWAEVYDGQNGFAIGDGREYANPSDQDEYDADALYRTLEEEVIPLYYTVDDEGVRKPWVEQMKWAIRSAAWRFNADRMLLDYLEAAYLPAAGATSSEMAWD
;
A
#
# COMPACT_ATOMS: atom_id res chain seq x y z
N MET A 1 10.68 11.91 0.01
CA MET A 1 9.60 10.95 0.35
C MET A 1 9.93 9.56 -0.16
N THR A 2 9.68 8.52 0.64
CA THR A 2 9.95 7.13 0.26
C THR A 2 8.64 6.35 0.12
N ILE A 3 8.40 5.80 -1.07
CA ILE A 3 7.27 4.91 -1.34
C ILE A 3 7.76 3.47 -1.24
N GLY A 4 7.05 2.63 -0.50
CA GLY A 4 7.34 1.20 -0.36
C GLY A 4 6.34 0.34 -1.13
N PHE A 5 6.86 -0.63 -1.89
CA PHE A 5 6.08 -1.68 -2.50
C PHE A 5 6.74 -3.04 -2.22
N ALA A 6 6.20 -3.79 -1.26
CA ALA A 6 6.79 -5.08 -0.91
C ALA A 6 5.74 -6.18 -0.72
N ARG A 7 5.78 -7.17 -1.62
CA ARG A 7 4.84 -8.29 -1.64
C ARG A 7 5.26 -9.37 -2.63
N ARG A 8 4.51 -10.48 -2.66
CA ARG A 8 4.62 -11.43 -3.76
C ARG A 8 4.29 -10.71 -5.08
N PHE A 9 5.17 -10.82 -6.06
CA PHE A 9 4.90 -10.35 -7.40
C PHE A 9 3.91 -11.29 -8.07
N ALA A 10 2.78 -10.74 -8.48
CA ALA A 10 1.73 -11.40 -9.22
C ALA A 10 1.05 -10.35 -10.10
N ARG A 11 0.53 -10.75 -11.25
CA ARG A 11 0.01 -9.84 -12.28
C ARG A 11 -1.02 -8.84 -11.73
N TYR A 12 -1.95 -9.30 -10.90
CA TYR A 12 -3.00 -8.44 -10.34
C TYR A 12 -2.49 -7.43 -9.30
N LYS A 13 -1.31 -7.63 -8.74
CA LYS A 13 -0.67 -6.70 -7.78
C LYS A 13 -0.11 -5.46 -8.46
N ARG A 14 0.11 -5.53 -9.77
CA ARG A 14 0.48 -4.41 -10.65
C ARG A 14 1.66 -3.59 -10.14
N ALA A 15 2.78 -4.24 -9.80
CA ALA A 15 3.98 -3.57 -9.31
C ALA A 15 4.51 -2.49 -10.28
N ASN A 16 4.17 -2.59 -11.55
CA ASN A 16 4.53 -1.66 -12.61
C ASN A 16 3.51 -0.54 -12.86
N LEU A 17 2.41 -0.45 -12.09
CA LEU A 17 1.37 0.55 -12.37
C LEU A 17 1.92 1.98 -12.30
N ILE A 18 2.73 2.29 -11.29
CA ILE A 18 3.39 3.59 -11.16
C ILE A 18 4.43 3.83 -12.27
N LEU A 19 4.94 2.78 -12.90
CA LEU A 19 5.92 2.85 -13.99
C LEU A 19 5.25 2.89 -15.37
N SER A 20 3.94 2.76 -15.46
CA SER A 20 3.21 2.78 -16.74
C SER A 20 3.26 4.14 -17.44
N GLN A 21 3.50 5.22 -16.70
CA GLN A 21 3.72 6.57 -17.19
C GLN A 21 5.14 7.01 -16.84
N LEU A 22 6.13 6.36 -17.47
CA LEU A 22 7.54 6.44 -17.07
C LEU A 22 8.12 7.86 -17.11
N GLU A 23 7.78 8.65 -18.14
CA GLU A 23 8.24 10.04 -18.23
C GLU A 23 7.70 10.88 -17.07
N ARG A 24 6.42 10.71 -16.71
CA ARG A 24 5.81 11.40 -15.57
C ARG A 24 6.46 10.98 -14.25
N PHE A 25 6.74 9.69 -14.09
CA PHE A 25 7.46 9.18 -12.92
C PHE A 25 8.87 9.74 -12.80
N LYS A 26 9.59 9.86 -13.92
CA LYS A 26 10.92 10.44 -14.01
C LYS A 26 10.97 11.88 -13.50
N ASP A 27 9.96 12.69 -13.82
CA ASP A 27 9.89 14.06 -13.35
C ASP A 27 9.85 14.13 -11.82
N TYR A 28 9.07 13.25 -11.17
CA TYR A 28 8.99 13.21 -9.71
C TYR A 28 10.24 12.69 -9.02
N VAL A 29 10.86 11.64 -9.53
CA VAL A 29 12.05 11.08 -8.89
C VAL A 29 13.26 11.98 -9.06
N ASN A 30 13.26 12.87 -10.04
CA ASN A 30 14.32 13.84 -10.30
C ASN A 30 14.00 15.26 -9.81
N ASP A 31 12.82 15.48 -9.23
CA ASP A 31 12.52 16.76 -8.58
C ASP A 31 13.49 16.99 -7.42
N LYS A 32 14.09 18.21 -7.38
CA LYS A 32 15.10 18.55 -6.38
C LYS A 32 14.49 19.11 -5.09
N GLU A 33 13.29 19.64 -5.17
CA GLU A 33 12.60 20.26 -4.05
C GLU A 33 11.67 19.24 -3.34
N GLN A 34 11.05 18.35 -4.12
CA GLN A 34 10.13 17.33 -3.63
C GLN A 34 10.52 15.92 -4.09
N PRO A 35 11.74 15.47 -3.83
CA PRO A 35 12.24 14.22 -4.39
C PRO A 35 11.50 13.00 -3.87
N ILE A 36 11.12 12.10 -4.79
CA ILE A 36 10.51 10.83 -4.47
C ILE A 36 11.50 9.70 -4.78
N GLN A 37 11.49 8.67 -3.96
CA GLN A 37 12.10 7.39 -4.26
C GLN A 37 11.11 6.26 -4.02
N ILE A 38 11.27 5.17 -4.77
CA ILE A 38 10.48 3.96 -4.55
C ILE A 38 11.38 2.78 -4.24
N VAL A 39 11.01 2.04 -3.20
CA VAL A 39 11.71 0.82 -2.77
C VAL A 39 10.79 -0.36 -3.02
N TYR A 40 11.24 -1.22 -3.92
CA TYR A 40 10.60 -2.49 -4.20
C TYR A 40 11.25 -3.64 -3.44
N ALA A 41 10.46 -4.58 -2.99
CA ALA A 41 10.92 -5.86 -2.49
C ALA A 41 9.89 -6.96 -2.77
N GLY A 42 10.33 -8.17 -3.02
CA GLY A 42 9.37 -9.26 -3.24
C GLY A 42 9.98 -10.43 -3.98
N LYS A 43 9.17 -11.44 -4.18
CA LYS A 43 9.52 -12.66 -4.92
C LYS A 43 8.39 -13.03 -5.87
N ALA A 44 8.73 -13.57 -7.02
CA ALA A 44 7.82 -14.24 -7.94
C ALA A 44 7.74 -15.74 -7.60
N HIS A 45 6.62 -16.36 -7.94
CA HIS A 45 6.57 -17.83 -7.93
C HIS A 45 7.56 -18.40 -8.95
N PRO A 46 8.26 -19.52 -8.66
CA PRO A 46 9.24 -20.09 -9.58
C PRO A 46 8.72 -20.40 -11.00
N GLU A 47 7.44 -20.66 -11.15
CA GLU A 47 6.80 -20.95 -12.44
C GLU A 47 6.09 -19.74 -13.07
N ASP A 48 6.09 -18.57 -12.40
CA ASP A 48 5.45 -17.35 -12.90
C ASP A 48 6.47 -16.53 -13.70
N SER A 49 6.54 -16.79 -15.00
CA SER A 49 7.44 -16.10 -15.92
C SER A 49 7.13 -14.61 -16.06
N ASP A 50 5.85 -14.25 -16.10
CA ASP A 50 5.40 -12.86 -16.24
C ASP A 50 5.84 -12.02 -15.02
N ALA A 51 5.68 -12.58 -13.81
CA ALA A 51 6.11 -11.92 -12.58
C ALA A 51 7.64 -11.79 -12.49
N LYS A 52 8.41 -12.76 -13.04
CA LYS A 52 9.88 -12.66 -13.12
C LYS A 52 10.32 -11.58 -14.10
N GLU A 53 9.68 -11.50 -15.25
CA GLU A 53 9.94 -10.45 -16.24
C GLU A 53 9.65 -9.07 -15.65
N LEU A 54 8.54 -8.93 -14.91
CA LEU A 54 8.21 -7.70 -14.21
C LEU A 54 9.28 -7.29 -13.19
N ILE A 55 9.82 -8.24 -12.42
CA ILE A 55 10.94 -7.99 -11.51
C ILE A 55 12.17 -7.54 -12.29
N GLN A 56 12.50 -8.21 -13.39
CA GLN A 56 13.66 -7.86 -14.23
C GLN A 56 13.53 -6.43 -14.77
N ASN A 57 12.37 -6.06 -15.29
CA ASN A 57 12.11 -4.69 -15.78
C ASN A 57 12.30 -3.62 -14.68
N ILE A 58 11.91 -3.91 -13.44
CA ILE A 58 12.15 -3.01 -12.31
C ILE A 58 13.64 -2.95 -11.96
N ILE A 59 14.34 -4.09 -11.98
CA ILE A 59 15.78 -4.12 -11.73
C ILE A 59 16.54 -3.32 -12.79
N ASP A 60 16.15 -3.42 -14.05
CA ASP A 60 16.78 -2.68 -15.14
C ASP A 60 16.67 -1.15 -14.92
N LEU A 61 15.56 -0.67 -14.36
CA LEU A 61 15.43 0.73 -13.96
C LEU A 61 16.38 1.12 -12.82
N THR A 62 16.76 0.20 -11.93
CA THR A 62 17.66 0.55 -10.82
C THR A 62 19.06 0.93 -11.28
N VAL A 63 19.47 0.48 -12.47
CA VAL A 63 20.77 0.77 -13.08
C VAL A 63 20.71 1.81 -14.19
N ASP A 64 19.51 2.21 -14.59
CA ASP A 64 19.31 3.29 -15.55
C ASP A 64 19.73 4.64 -14.90
N PRO A 65 20.62 5.42 -15.55
CA PRO A 65 21.09 6.70 -14.98
C PRO A 65 20.00 7.70 -14.61
N GLU A 66 18.82 7.63 -15.25
CA GLU A 66 17.69 8.51 -14.98
C GLU A 66 16.93 8.15 -13.70
N PHE A 67 17.05 6.89 -13.24
CA PHE A 67 16.35 6.35 -12.08
C PHE A 67 17.28 5.83 -10.98
N ALA A 68 18.59 5.77 -11.24
CA ALA A 68 19.58 5.21 -10.32
C ALA A 68 19.56 5.93 -8.96
N GLY A 69 19.42 5.14 -7.88
CA GLY A 69 19.28 5.64 -6.53
C GLY A 69 17.89 6.22 -6.18
N ARG A 70 16.94 6.23 -7.14
CA ARG A 70 15.55 6.64 -6.94
C ARG A 70 14.58 5.45 -7.03
N VAL A 71 14.90 4.50 -7.89
CA VAL A 71 14.24 3.19 -7.93
C VAL A 71 15.20 2.17 -7.33
N VAL A 72 14.77 1.49 -6.28
CA VAL A 72 15.58 0.51 -5.55
C VAL A 72 14.84 -0.82 -5.49
N PHE A 73 15.53 -1.91 -5.75
CA PHE A 73 15.00 -3.26 -5.57
C PHE A 73 15.82 -4.00 -4.51
N LEU A 74 15.16 -4.44 -3.42
CA LEU A 74 15.79 -5.24 -2.37
C LEU A 74 15.62 -6.72 -2.69
N ALA A 75 16.73 -7.37 -2.95
CA ALA A 75 16.78 -8.81 -3.21
C ALA A 75 16.50 -9.62 -1.92
N ASP A 76 16.23 -10.92 -2.10
CA ASP A 76 16.07 -11.88 -1.01
C ASP A 76 14.97 -11.54 0.01
N TYR A 77 13.89 -10.90 -0.46
CA TYR A 77 12.76 -10.51 0.38
C TYR A 77 12.36 -11.61 1.37
N ASP A 78 12.39 -11.25 2.65
CA ASP A 78 12.05 -12.10 3.78
C ASP A 78 11.29 -11.29 4.87
N MET A 79 11.04 -11.91 6.02
CA MET A 79 10.36 -11.24 7.13
C MET A 79 11.18 -10.10 7.73
N HIS A 80 12.51 -10.17 7.68
CA HIS A 80 13.38 -9.11 8.18
C HIS A 80 13.27 -7.85 7.32
N ILE A 81 13.40 -8.00 6.00
CA ILE A 81 13.20 -6.89 5.05
C ILE A 81 11.78 -6.35 5.16
N ALA A 82 10.77 -7.23 5.20
CA ALA A 82 9.38 -6.82 5.34
C ALA A 82 9.14 -5.94 6.57
N ARG A 83 9.71 -6.35 7.73
CA ARG A 83 9.62 -5.61 8.98
C ARG A 83 10.21 -4.20 8.87
N HIS A 84 11.39 -4.07 8.26
CA HIS A 84 12.03 -2.77 8.10
C HIS A 84 11.28 -1.88 7.11
N MET A 85 10.73 -2.45 6.04
CA MET A 85 9.96 -1.67 5.07
C MET A 85 8.67 -1.10 5.67
N VAL A 86 7.89 -1.91 6.39
CA VAL A 86 6.64 -1.41 7.02
C VAL A 86 6.88 -0.40 8.15
N GLN A 87 8.12 -0.23 8.59
CA GLN A 87 8.53 0.72 9.63
C GLN A 87 9.27 1.94 9.06
N GLY A 88 9.86 1.82 7.87
CA GLY A 88 10.86 2.77 7.39
C GLY A 88 10.46 3.58 6.16
N VAL A 89 9.37 3.23 5.48
CA VAL A 89 8.87 4.02 4.35
C VAL A 89 7.84 5.05 4.83
N ASP A 90 7.61 6.09 4.04
CA ASP A 90 6.61 7.12 4.35
C ASP A 90 5.22 6.71 3.85
N VAL A 91 5.17 6.11 2.66
CA VAL A 91 3.96 5.71 1.97
C VAL A 91 4.03 4.23 1.58
N TRP A 92 2.97 3.49 1.85
CA TRP A 92 2.81 2.11 1.41
C TRP A 92 1.90 2.05 0.20
N LEU A 93 2.47 1.75 -0.95
CA LEU A 93 1.72 1.63 -2.20
C LEU A 93 1.08 0.25 -2.31
N ASN A 94 -0.23 0.22 -2.48
CA ASN A 94 -1.01 -0.99 -2.69
C ASN A 94 -2.03 -0.79 -3.80
N ASN A 95 -1.72 -1.26 -4.99
CA ASN A 95 -2.51 -1.03 -6.19
C ASN A 95 -2.97 -2.32 -6.88
N PRO A 96 -3.64 -3.24 -6.13
CA PRO A 96 -4.18 -4.45 -6.72
C PRO A 96 -5.27 -4.12 -7.73
N ARG A 97 -5.50 -5.01 -8.69
CA ARG A 97 -6.66 -4.91 -9.55
C ARG A 97 -7.90 -5.37 -8.79
N ARG A 98 -8.81 -4.44 -8.49
CA ARG A 98 -10.08 -4.77 -7.83
C ARG A 98 -10.94 -5.67 -8.72
N PRO A 99 -11.63 -6.68 -8.17
CA PRO A 99 -11.76 -7.07 -6.76
C PRO A 99 -10.84 -8.25 -6.35
N GLN A 100 -9.59 -8.28 -6.77
CA GLN A 100 -8.72 -9.46 -6.61
C GLN A 100 -7.95 -9.49 -5.28
N GLU A 101 -7.94 -8.42 -4.51
CA GLU A 101 -7.30 -8.37 -3.18
C GLU A 101 -8.31 -8.68 -2.08
N ALA A 102 -8.24 -9.87 -1.51
CA ALA A 102 -9.19 -10.29 -0.47
C ALA A 102 -8.99 -9.56 0.87
N CYS A 103 -7.77 -9.17 1.22
CA CYS A 103 -7.47 -8.50 2.48
C CYS A 103 -6.34 -7.47 2.35
N GLY A 104 -5.07 -7.87 2.29
CA GLY A 104 -3.93 -6.95 2.21
C GLY A 104 -3.31 -6.60 3.57
N THR A 105 -2.93 -7.61 4.36
CA THR A 105 -2.40 -7.44 5.74
C THR A 105 -1.12 -6.61 5.85
N SER A 106 -0.37 -6.39 4.76
CA SER A 106 0.82 -5.53 4.78
C SER A 106 0.46 -4.07 5.09
N GLY A 107 -0.62 -3.56 4.48
CA GLY A 107 -1.12 -2.22 4.76
C GLY A 107 -1.59 -2.04 6.21
N GLN A 108 -2.19 -3.07 6.80
CA GLN A 108 -2.53 -3.07 8.23
C GLN A 108 -1.28 -2.91 9.10
N LYS A 109 -0.20 -3.64 8.81
CA LYS A 109 1.07 -3.51 9.54
C LYS A 109 1.67 -2.11 9.40
N CYS A 110 1.54 -1.50 8.23
CA CYS A 110 2.00 -0.13 7.99
C CYS A 110 1.32 0.88 8.92
N VAL A 111 0.01 0.79 9.07
CA VAL A 111 -0.75 1.68 9.96
C VAL A 111 -0.23 1.63 11.41
N PHE A 112 0.06 0.44 11.95
CA PHE A 112 0.63 0.30 13.30
C PHE A 112 2.01 0.95 13.47
N ASN A 113 2.70 1.22 12.37
CA ASN A 113 4.01 1.86 12.36
C ASN A 113 3.95 3.33 11.89
N GLY A 114 2.76 3.88 11.68
CA GLY A 114 2.56 5.25 11.23
C GLY A 114 2.82 5.46 9.73
N VAL A 115 3.04 4.42 8.96
CA VAL A 115 3.18 4.52 7.49
C VAL A 115 1.80 4.67 6.86
N LEU A 116 1.62 5.69 6.03
CA LEU A 116 0.35 5.96 5.39
C LEU A 116 0.13 5.06 4.17
N ASN A 117 -1.07 4.50 4.05
CA ASN A 117 -1.44 3.72 2.88
C ASN A 117 -1.86 4.63 1.73
N CYS A 118 -1.36 4.36 0.53
CA CYS A 118 -1.88 4.84 -0.74
C CYS A 118 -2.35 3.62 -1.52
N SER A 119 -3.66 3.39 -1.57
CA SER A 119 -4.19 2.09 -2.01
C SER A 119 -5.47 2.21 -2.83
N VAL A 120 -5.61 1.33 -3.80
CA VAL A 120 -6.92 1.06 -4.42
C VAL A 120 -7.90 0.60 -3.34
N LEU A 121 -9.16 1.01 -3.46
CA LEU A 121 -10.25 0.66 -2.54
C LEU A 121 -10.65 -0.81 -2.74
N ASP A 122 -9.80 -1.72 -2.28
CA ASP A 122 -9.97 -3.17 -2.34
C ASP A 122 -9.50 -3.83 -1.03
N GLY A 123 -10.02 -5.02 -0.73
CA GLY A 123 -9.72 -5.72 0.51
C GLY A 123 -10.00 -4.86 1.75
N TRP A 124 -9.11 -4.90 2.73
CA TRP A 124 -9.26 -4.18 4.00
C TRP A 124 -9.36 -2.66 3.84
N TRP A 125 -8.71 -2.09 2.78
CA TRP A 125 -8.73 -0.65 2.56
C TRP A 125 -10.10 -0.13 2.16
N ALA A 126 -10.89 -0.95 1.45
CA ALA A 126 -12.28 -0.64 1.15
C ALA A 126 -13.18 -0.60 2.40
N GLU A 127 -12.77 -1.27 3.50
CA GLU A 127 -13.52 -1.30 4.75
C GLU A 127 -13.15 -0.14 5.69
N VAL A 128 -11.88 0.31 5.67
CA VAL A 128 -11.36 1.22 6.69
C VAL A 128 -11.14 2.64 6.21
N TYR A 129 -11.03 2.85 4.91
CA TYR A 129 -10.77 4.18 4.36
C TYR A 129 -11.92 5.15 4.67
N ASP A 130 -11.58 6.27 5.33
CA ASP A 130 -12.52 7.28 5.80
C ASP A 130 -12.28 8.68 5.19
N GLY A 131 -11.35 8.79 4.24
CA GLY A 131 -10.93 10.04 3.60
C GLY A 131 -9.87 10.83 4.37
N GLN A 132 -9.47 10.38 5.58
CA GLN A 132 -8.49 11.08 6.42
C GLN A 132 -7.36 10.18 6.91
N ASN A 133 -7.49 8.86 6.79
CA ASN A 133 -6.55 7.89 7.35
C ASN A 133 -5.51 7.37 6.36
N GLY A 134 -5.37 8.01 5.23
CA GLY A 134 -4.46 7.67 4.13
C GLY A 134 -5.02 8.15 2.81
N PHE A 135 -4.67 7.50 1.71
CA PHE A 135 -5.00 7.94 0.36
C PHE A 135 -5.66 6.83 -0.44
N ALA A 136 -6.71 7.18 -1.20
CA ALA A 136 -7.39 6.26 -2.10
C ALA A 136 -6.90 6.44 -3.54
N ILE A 137 -6.62 5.34 -4.22
CA ILE A 137 -6.37 5.32 -5.66
C ILE A 137 -7.69 4.98 -6.35
N GLY A 138 -8.24 5.95 -7.10
CA GLY A 138 -9.51 5.80 -7.79
C GLY A 138 -10.72 5.77 -6.87
N ASP A 139 -11.85 5.40 -7.44
CA ASP A 139 -13.17 5.47 -6.79
C ASP A 139 -13.77 4.10 -6.42
N GLY A 140 -12.99 3.04 -6.53
CA GLY A 140 -13.42 1.68 -6.21
C GLY A 140 -14.35 1.05 -7.25
N ARG A 141 -14.42 1.60 -8.45
CA ARG A 141 -15.15 1.02 -9.57
C ARG A 141 -14.53 -0.30 -10.04
N GLU A 142 -15.36 -1.20 -10.51
CA GLU A 142 -14.95 -2.39 -11.22
C GLU A 142 -15.09 -2.19 -12.72
N TYR A 143 -14.16 -2.75 -13.49
CA TYR A 143 -14.11 -2.64 -14.93
C TYR A 143 -14.24 -4.01 -15.56
N ALA A 144 -15.01 -4.09 -16.64
CA ALA A 144 -15.13 -5.33 -17.42
C ALA A 144 -13.82 -5.67 -18.17
N ASN A 145 -13.07 -4.64 -18.56
CA ASN A 145 -11.79 -4.80 -19.24
C ASN A 145 -10.64 -4.43 -18.30
N PRO A 146 -9.71 -5.35 -18.02
CA PRO A 146 -8.55 -5.09 -17.18
C PRO A 146 -7.63 -3.96 -17.65
N SER A 147 -7.53 -3.74 -18.97
CA SER A 147 -6.69 -2.68 -19.54
C SER A 147 -7.25 -1.30 -19.23
N ASP A 148 -8.57 -1.14 -19.34
CA ASP A 148 -9.25 0.13 -19.04
C ASP A 148 -9.13 0.46 -17.55
N GLN A 149 -9.18 -0.56 -16.70
CA GLN A 149 -8.94 -0.41 -15.27
C GLN A 149 -7.50 0.00 -14.97
N ASP A 150 -6.52 -0.61 -15.63
CA ASP A 150 -5.11 -0.29 -15.42
C ASP A 150 -4.81 1.16 -15.85
N GLU A 151 -5.36 1.64 -16.94
CA GLU A 151 -5.23 3.01 -17.40
C GLU A 151 -5.86 4.01 -16.42
N TYR A 152 -7.10 3.74 -16.02
CA TYR A 152 -7.81 4.59 -15.04
C TYR A 152 -7.08 4.64 -13.69
N ASP A 153 -6.68 3.49 -13.15
CA ASP A 153 -6.02 3.42 -11.86
C ASP A 153 -4.61 4.04 -11.89
N ALA A 154 -3.91 3.98 -13.04
CA ALA A 154 -2.64 4.67 -13.22
C ALA A 154 -2.81 6.18 -13.16
N ASP A 155 -3.77 6.73 -13.89
CA ASP A 155 -4.07 8.16 -13.84
C ASP A 155 -4.57 8.61 -12.47
N ALA A 156 -5.40 7.78 -11.80
CA ALA A 156 -5.86 8.06 -10.45
C ALA A 156 -4.70 8.04 -9.44
N LEU A 157 -3.77 7.09 -9.56
CA LEU A 157 -2.58 7.03 -8.71
C LEU A 157 -1.76 8.32 -8.82
N TYR A 158 -1.47 8.76 -10.04
CA TYR A 158 -0.70 9.99 -10.25
C TYR A 158 -1.43 11.22 -9.72
N ARG A 159 -2.73 11.32 -9.95
CA ARG A 159 -3.55 12.41 -9.41
C ARG A 159 -3.50 12.44 -7.89
N THR A 160 -3.67 11.28 -7.25
CA THR A 160 -3.55 11.16 -5.78
C THR A 160 -2.16 11.57 -5.28
N LEU A 161 -1.10 11.19 -5.98
CA LEU A 161 0.27 11.61 -5.63
C LEU A 161 0.43 13.13 -5.75
N GLU A 162 -0.02 13.72 -6.84
CA GLU A 162 0.15 15.15 -7.16
C GLU A 162 -0.71 16.07 -6.30
N GLU A 163 -1.96 15.71 -6.09
CA GLU A 163 -2.93 16.59 -5.45
C GLU A 163 -2.98 16.41 -3.93
N GLU A 164 -2.60 15.23 -3.41
CA GLU A 164 -2.77 14.89 -2.02
C GLU A 164 -1.45 14.51 -1.32
N VAL A 165 -0.77 13.45 -1.80
CA VAL A 165 0.35 12.83 -1.06
C VAL A 165 1.56 13.74 -0.99
N ILE A 166 2.03 14.22 -2.14
CA ILE A 166 3.25 15.04 -2.25
C ILE A 166 3.06 16.39 -1.54
N PRO A 167 1.98 17.16 -1.79
CA PRO A 167 1.75 18.41 -1.10
C PRO A 167 1.69 18.24 0.42
N LEU A 168 0.98 17.22 0.90
CA LEU A 168 0.87 16.97 2.33
C LEU A 168 2.21 16.62 2.97
N TYR A 169 3.00 15.76 2.32
CA TYR A 169 4.30 15.32 2.84
C TYR A 169 5.32 16.46 2.91
N TYR A 170 5.35 17.34 1.92
CA TYR A 170 6.32 18.42 1.85
C TYR A 170 5.86 19.71 2.52
N THR A 171 4.62 19.76 3.03
CA THR A 171 4.15 20.87 3.86
C THR A 171 4.77 20.79 5.24
N VAL A 172 5.56 21.82 5.59
CA VAL A 172 6.19 21.99 6.90
C VAL A 172 5.71 23.29 7.55
N ASP A 173 5.72 23.33 8.87
CA ASP A 173 5.49 24.55 9.62
C ASP A 173 6.77 25.39 9.77
N ASP A 174 6.68 26.49 10.51
CA ASP A 174 7.83 27.41 10.76
C ASP A 174 8.98 26.73 11.52
N GLU A 175 8.73 25.62 12.18
CA GLU A 175 9.71 24.80 12.90
C GLU A 175 10.31 23.67 12.02
N GLY A 176 9.86 23.54 10.76
CA GLY A 176 10.24 22.48 9.83
C GLY A 176 9.57 21.12 10.10
N VAL A 177 8.50 21.10 10.90
CA VAL A 177 7.76 19.88 11.23
C VAL A 177 6.62 19.67 10.24
N ARG A 178 6.44 18.43 9.76
CA ARG A 178 5.33 18.02 8.88
C ARG A 178 4.05 17.77 9.68
N LYS A 179 3.53 18.81 10.35
CA LYS A 179 2.36 18.65 11.23
C LYS A 179 1.16 17.99 10.55
N PRO A 180 0.72 18.41 9.34
CA PRO A 180 -0.42 17.78 8.68
C PRO A 180 -0.19 16.28 8.42
N TRP A 181 1.02 15.89 8.01
CA TRP A 181 1.40 14.50 7.80
C TRP A 181 1.32 13.70 9.10
N VAL A 182 1.88 14.23 10.18
CA VAL A 182 1.87 13.58 11.50
C VAL A 182 0.45 13.42 12.04
N GLU A 183 -0.42 14.40 11.84
CA GLU A 183 -1.83 14.29 12.25
C GLU A 183 -2.55 13.19 11.46
N GLN A 184 -2.30 13.06 10.16
CA GLN A 184 -2.86 11.96 9.37
C GLN A 184 -2.31 10.59 9.82
N MET A 185 -1.01 10.48 10.16
CA MET A 185 -0.43 9.26 10.76
C MET A 185 -1.15 8.86 12.05
N LYS A 186 -1.36 9.82 12.96
CA LYS A 186 -2.10 9.58 14.22
C LYS A 186 -3.54 9.15 13.96
N TRP A 187 -4.19 9.79 12.99
CA TRP A 187 -5.55 9.44 12.63
C TRP A 187 -5.64 8.04 12.01
N ALA A 188 -4.72 7.67 11.14
CA ALA A 188 -4.63 6.33 10.57
C ALA A 188 -4.52 5.26 11.66
N ILE A 189 -3.61 5.45 12.63
CA ILE A 189 -3.48 4.53 13.77
C ILE A 189 -4.80 4.45 14.56
N ARG A 190 -5.37 5.61 14.91
CA ARG A 190 -6.58 5.68 15.72
C ARG A 190 -7.80 5.04 15.05
N SER A 191 -7.99 5.27 13.75
CA SER A 191 -9.15 4.78 13.02
C SER A 191 -9.08 3.28 12.68
N ALA A 192 -7.87 2.72 12.47
CA ALA A 192 -7.71 1.37 11.96
C ALA A 192 -7.25 0.35 13.02
N ALA A 193 -6.41 0.74 13.99
CA ALA A 193 -5.73 -0.22 14.86
C ALA A 193 -6.66 -1.02 15.76
N TRP A 194 -7.74 -0.41 16.26
CA TRP A 194 -8.70 -1.08 17.15
C TRP A 194 -9.47 -2.19 16.42
N ARG A 195 -9.71 -2.04 15.10
CA ARG A 195 -10.49 -2.98 14.32
C ARG A 195 -9.63 -4.04 13.63
N PHE A 196 -8.47 -3.66 13.08
CA PHE A 196 -7.63 -4.53 12.26
C PHE A 196 -6.44 -5.11 13.02
N ASN A 197 -6.70 -5.66 14.20
CA ASN A 197 -5.72 -6.37 15.02
C ASN A 197 -6.08 -7.85 15.20
N ALA A 198 -5.08 -8.66 15.57
CA ALA A 198 -5.25 -10.11 15.70
C ALA A 198 -6.12 -10.51 16.89
N ASP A 199 -6.11 -9.72 17.97
CA ASP A 199 -6.89 -10.04 19.17
C ASP A 199 -8.39 -9.93 18.89
N ARG A 200 -8.81 -8.82 18.26
CA ARG A 200 -10.21 -8.65 17.83
C ARG A 200 -10.61 -9.73 16.83
N MET A 201 -9.77 -10.03 15.82
CA MET A 201 -10.04 -11.08 14.84
C MET A 201 -10.25 -12.44 15.51
N LEU A 202 -9.41 -12.79 16.49
CA LEU A 202 -9.51 -14.04 17.22
C LEU A 202 -10.81 -14.12 18.03
N LEU A 203 -11.20 -13.03 18.68
CA LEU A 203 -12.47 -12.96 19.42
C LEU A 203 -13.67 -13.16 18.47
N ASP A 204 -13.69 -12.46 17.33
CA ASP A 204 -14.76 -12.64 16.35
C ASP A 204 -14.84 -14.10 15.84
N TYR A 205 -13.71 -14.74 15.58
CA TYR A 205 -13.69 -16.15 15.18
C TYR A 205 -14.13 -17.09 16.30
N LEU A 206 -13.73 -16.79 17.54
CA LEU A 206 -14.15 -17.58 18.69
C LEU A 206 -15.67 -17.55 18.84
N GLU A 207 -16.23 -16.36 18.83
CA GLU A 207 -17.67 -16.13 19.05
C GLU A 207 -18.53 -16.58 17.87
N ALA A 208 -18.15 -16.21 16.64
CA ALA A 208 -18.96 -16.46 15.46
C ALA A 208 -18.79 -17.85 14.83
N ALA A 209 -17.67 -18.53 15.11
CA ALA A 209 -17.36 -19.80 14.46
C ALA A 209 -17.02 -20.94 15.43
N TYR A 210 -16.01 -20.77 16.29
CA TYR A 210 -15.48 -21.89 17.07
C TYR A 210 -16.42 -22.34 18.18
N LEU A 211 -17.00 -21.44 18.95
CA LEU A 211 -17.99 -21.79 19.99
C LEU A 211 -19.26 -22.42 19.40
N PRO A 212 -19.89 -21.85 18.35
CA PRO A 212 -21.02 -22.52 17.69
C PRO A 212 -20.66 -23.87 17.14
N ALA A 213 -19.52 -24.05 16.50
CA ALA A 213 -19.09 -25.34 15.97
C ALA A 213 -18.82 -26.39 17.06
N ALA A 214 -18.45 -25.99 18.26
CA ALA A 214 -18.26 -26.86 19.41
C ALA A 214 -19.57 -27.17 20.15
N GLY A 215 -20.74 -26.73 19.64
CA GLY A 215 -22.06 -26.96 20.26
C GLY A 215 -22.35 -26.02 21.45
N ALA A 216 -21.55 -24.99 21.68
CA ALA A 216 -21.90 -23.91 22.58
C ALA A 216 -22.97 -23.03 21.93
N THR A 217 -23.94 -22.58 22.70
CA THR A 217 -24.89 -21.57 22.24
C THR A 217 -24.09 -20.28 22.01
N SER A 218 -24.01 -19.88 20.74
CA SER A 218 -23.22 -18.73 20.28
C SER A 218 -23.53 -17.44 21.05
N SER A 219 -22.62 -16.52 20.95
CA SER A 219 -22.72 -15.08 20.65
C SER A 219 -23.93 -14.27 21.16
N GLU A 220 -24.91 -14.83 21.80
CA GLU A 220 -25.89 -14.14 22.61
C GLU A 220 -25.42 -13.90 24.06
N MET A 221 -24.12 -13.95 24.30
CA MET A 221 -23.58 -13.30 25.48
C MET A 221 -23.67 -11.79 25.21
N ALA A 222 -24.81 -11.23 25.55
CA ALA A 222 -24.97 -9.80 25.63
C ALA A 222 -23.85 -9.23 26.49
N TRP A 223 -23.15 -8.28 25.93
CA TRP A 223 -22.29 -7.41 26.72
C TRP A 223 -23.21 -6.49 27.49
N ASP A 224 -23.47 -6.82 28.77
CA ASP A 224 -24.08 -5.90 29.74
C ASP A 224 -23.06 -4.82 30.15
#